data_cd23747e83c1e95b7baf56abd5c28053
#
_entry.id   cd23747e83c1e95b7baf56abd5c28053
#
_cell.length_a   1.000
_cell.length_b   1.000
_cell.length_c   1.000
_cell.angle_alpha   90.00
_cell.angle_beta   90.00
_cell.angle_gamma   90.00
#
_symmetry.space_group_name_H-M   'P 1'
#
loop_
_entity.id
_entity.type
_entity.pdbx_description
1 polymer ?
#
loop_
_entity_poly.entity_id
_entity_poly.type
_entity_poly.pdbx_seq_one_letter_code
_entity_poly.pdbx_strand_id
1 'polypeptide(L)'
;MGQRFYEIEQGPWWKPSTWSKKIWVLVIAALAAIIAIVVAVAVVVTRNNAAANAYPSYTQLNYTLKDTYSGTSFFDNFDYFNNYDPASGFVHYVPAATAESLNLTYASSSSAVLRVDTSVGPSSSPDASTGRFSVRVSSKKQYNNGLFLFEVKHTPYGCGTWPALWLVDPNNDIWPAHGEIDIMEAVNLADTGNMMTLHTTGDCTMESVKRLMTGTAEQGDCHNTTNDNAGCGVDSGASTYGTTYNSDGGGTMAVEWRNAGIRMWQFSSDNIPADITAGNPDPSTWGTALADFPDTKCDIGTHFTNASIIVNIDLCGTLGEAKYPSSSCPKNCVGDYTCVGGNSPTNCTDYVANNPDDFKDAYWEFGSFKIYQTS
;
A
#
# COMPACT_ATOMS: atom_id res chain seq x y z
N MET A 1 91.40 45.31 8.97
CA MET A 1 90.08 45.78 8.59
C MET A 1 89.22 44.54 8.28
N GLY A 2 88.39 44.08 9.23
CA GLY A 2 87.53 42.93 9.06
C GLY A 2 86.15 43.39 8.65
N GLN A 3 85.74 42.99 7.49
CA GLN A 3 84.33 43.13 7.06
C GLN A 3 83.48 42.03 7.73
N ARG A 4 82.50 42.42 8.55
CA ARG A 4 81.46 41.58 9.06
C ARG A 4 80.39 41.43 7.98
N PHE A 5 80.27 40.22 7.43
CA PHE A 5 79.11 39.87 6.65
C PHE A 5 77.92 39.56 7.59
N TYR A 6 76.88 40.36 7.50
CA TYR A 6 75.62 40.08 8.18
C TYR A 6 74.86 39.07 7.32
N GLU A 7 74.82 37.76 7.73
CA GLU A 7 73.86 36.81 7.21
C GLU A 7 72.46 37.26 7.64
N ILE A 8 71.63 37.58 6.66
CA ILE A 8 70.18 37.75 6.85
C ILE A 8 69.59 36.36 6.98
N GLU A 9 69.37 35.90 8.24
CA GLU A 9 68.54 34.68 8.47
C GLU A 9 67.14 34.90 7.90
N GLN A 10 66.87 34.36 6.74
CA GLN A 10 65.47 34.26 6.23
C GLN A 10 64.73 33.29 7.13
N GLY A 11 63.72 33.76 7.85
CA GLY A 11 62.89 32.94 8.70
C GLY A 11 62.19 31.86 7.86
N PRO A 12 61.83 30.75 8.50
CA PRO A 12 61.30 29.60 7.78
C PRO A 12 60.05 29.97 6.95
N TRP A 13 60.08 29.59 5.68
CA TRP A 13 59.08 29.95 4.66
C TRP A 13 57.62 29.62 5.03
N TRP A 14 57.37 28.71 6.00
CA TRP A 14 56.04 28.36 6.51
C TRP A 14 55.48 29.37 7.50
N LYS A 15 56.25 30.41 7.92
CA LYS A 15 55.76 31.45 8.82
C LYS A 15 55.14 32.58 8.00
N PRO A 16 53.81 32.84 8.10
CA PRO A 16 53.14 33.88 7.30
C PRO A 16 53.72 35.31 7.50
N SER A 17 54.35 35.57 8.65
CA SER A 17 54.99 36.86 8.98
C SER A 17 56.22 37.20 8.11
N THR A 18 56.79 36.18 7.41
CA THR A 18 57.95 36.36 6.52
C THR A 18 57.55 36.54 5.04
N TRP A 19 56.27 36.46 4.73
CA TRP A 19 55.79 36.50 3.37
C TRP A 19 55.78 37.92 2.79
N SER A 20 56.25 38.05 1.55
CA SER A 20 56.16 39.31 0.81
C SER A 20 54.69 39.63 0.45
N LYS A 21 54.41 40.91 0.20
CA LYS A 21 53.08 41.35 -0.24
C LYS A 21 52.59 40.59 -1.45
N LYS A 22 53.47 40.16 -2.37
CA LYS A 22 53.12 39.35 -3.57
C LYS A 22 52.64 37.95 -3.18
N ILE A 23 53.26 37.30 -2.18
CA ILE A 23 52.83 35.97 -1.70
C ILE A 23 51.46 36.09 -1.06
N TRP A 24 51.20 37.13 -0.24
CA TRP A 24 49.88 37.35 0.35
C TRP A 24 48.78 37.54 -0.71
N VAL A 25 49.07 38.29 -1.80
CA VAL A 25 48.14 38.50 -2.88
C VAL A 25 47.81 37.16 -3.55
N LEU A 26 48.82 36.31 -3.79
CA LEU A 26 48.62 34.98 -4.40
C LEU A 26 47.80 34.05 -3.47
N VAL A 27 48.08 34.08 -2.16
CA VAL A 27 47.34 33.28 -1.18
C VAL A 27 45.88 33.71 -1.09
N ILE A 28 45.63 35.05 -1.04
CA ILE A 28 44.27 35.57 -1.03
C ILE A 28 43.54 35.22 -2.34
N ALA A 29 44.19 35.32 -3.51
CA ALA A 29 43.61 34.96 -4.78
C ALA A 29 43.29 33.45 -4.86
N ALA A 30 44.21 32.60 -4.34
CA ALA A 30 43.98 31.16 -4.27
C ALA A 30 42.82 30.81 -3.33
N LEU A 31 42.73 31.43 -2.16
CA LEU A 31 41.62 31.27 -1.21
C LEU A 31 40.29 31.72 -1.82
N ALA A 32 40.28 32.87 -2.51
CA ALA A 32 39.10 33.37 -3.20
C ALA A 32 38.64 32.39 -4.32
N ALA A 33 39.59 31.85 -5.08
CA ALA A 33 39.30 30.84 -6.10
C ALA A 33 38.71 29.53 -5.49
N ILE A 34 39.31 29.07 -4.37
CA ILE A 34 38.78 27.88 -3.65
C ILE A 34 37.37 28.14 -3.14
N ILE A 35 37.13 29.30 -2.51
CA ILE A 35 35.78 29.66 -2.06
C ILE A 35 34.79 29.71 -3.21
N ALA A 36 35.15 30.29 -4.35
CA ALA A 36 34.31 30.37 -5.52
C ALA A 36 33.96 28.95 -6.07
N ILE A 37 34.94 28.04 -6.10
CA ILE A 37 34.72 26.64 -6.49
C ILE A 37 33.78 25.93 -5.52
N VAL A 38 34.01 26.06 -4.22
CA VAL A 38 33.15 25.43 -3.20
C VAL A 38 31.74 25.96 -3.26
N VAL A 39 31.54 27.27 -3.45
CA VAL A 39 30.19 27.84 -3.63
C VAL A 39 29.55 27.35 -4.91
N ALA A 40 30.28 27.30 -6.02
CA ALA A 40 29.74 26.79 -7.29
C ALA A 40 29.33 25.33 -7.17
N VAL A 41 30.17 24.47 -6.58
CA VAL A 41 29.85 23.07 -6.34
C VAL A 41 28.62 22.94 -5.42
N ALA A 42 28.59 23.70 -4.32
CA ALA A 42 27.45 23.67 -3.40
C ALA A 42 26.14 24.09 -4.10
N VAL A 43 26.17 25.13 -4.94
CA VAL A 43 25.00 25.58 -5.70
C VAL A 43 24.56 24.53 -6.72
N VAL A 44 25.49 23.89 -7.44
CA VAL A 44 25.17 22.83 -8.40
C VAL A 44 24.58 21.62 -7.67
N VAL A 45 25.19 21.17 -6.60
CA VAL A 45 24.68 20.04 -5.78
C VAL A 45 23.28 20.36 -5.24
N THR A 46 23.08 21.56 -4.70
CA THR A 46 21.76 21.97 -4.17
C THR A 46 20.70 22.01 -5.26
N ARG A 47 21.02 22.54 -6.46
CA ARG A 47 20.09 22.57 -7.58
C ARG A 47 19.76 21.18 -8.12
N ASN A 48 20.76 20.31 -8.23
CA ASN A 48 20.56 18.93 -8.67
C ASN A 48 19.70 18.16 -7.66
N ASN A 49 19.95 18.30 -6.36
CA ASN A 49 19.14 17.70 -5.32
C ASN A 49 17.70 18.25 -5.32
N ALA A 50 17.51 19.55 -5.55
CA ALA A 50 16.18 20.14 -5.64
C ALA A 50 15.41 19.64 -6.87
N ALA A 51 16.08 19.44 -8.01
CA ALA A 51 15.47 18.87 -9.22
C ALA A 51 15.13 17.38 -9.03
N ALA A 52 16.05 16.60 -8.43
CA ALA A 52 15.86 15.18 -8.15
C ALA A 52 14.76 14.90 -7.12
N ASN A 53 14.44 15.89 -6.24
CA ASN A 53 13.38 15.77 -5.23
C ASN A 53 12.15 16.63 -5.58
N ALA A 54 12.00 17.05 -6.84
CA ALA A 54 10.83 17.81 -7.26
C ALA A 54 9.59 16.91 -7.22
N TYR A 55 8.49 17.43 -6.67
CA TYR A 55 7.20 16.77 -6.74
C TYR A 55 6.77 16.62 -8.23
N PRO A 56 6.34 15.44 -8.67
CA PRO A 56 6.01 15.20 -10.07
C PRO A 56 4.83 16.05 -10.54
N SER A 57 4.78 16.32 -11.84
CA SER A 57 3.67 17.03 -12.45
C SER A 57 2.58 16.05 -12.85
N TYR A 58 1.48 16.05 -12.11
CA TYR A 58 0.29 15.29 -12.46
C TYR A 58 -0.59 16.08 -13.45
N THR A 59 -0.10 16.21 -14.67
CA THR A 59 -0.90 16.80 -15.77
C THR A 59 -2.15 15.96 -16.02
N GLN A 60 -3.24 16.62 -16.40
CA GLN A 60 -4.48 15.95 -16.81
C GLN A 60 -4.22 14.91 -17.91
N LEU A 61 -4.81 13.73 -17.76
CA LEU A 61 -4.81 12.66 -18.76
C LEU A 61 -6.24 12.39 -19.22
N ASN A 62 -6.37 12.02 -20.48
CA ASN A 62 -7.66 11.58 -21.02
C ASN A 62 -7.80 10.07 -20.83
N TYR A 63 -8.75 9.68 -20.00
CA TYR A 63 -9.04 8.30 -19.70
C TYR A 63 -10.20 7.76 -20.52
N THR A 64 -10.03 6.55 -21.10
CA THR A 64 -11.06 5.84 -21.85
C THR A 64 -11.38 4.53 -21.15
N LEU A 65 -12.66 4.24 -20.93
CA LEU A 65 -13.12 2.99 -20.33
C LEU A 65 -12.68 1.79 -21.18
N LYS A 66 -11.99 0.84 -20.57
CA LYS A 66 -11.48 -0.38 -21.20
C LYS A 66 -12.19 -1.63 -20.71
N ASP A 67 -12.39 -1.75 -19.40
CA ASP A 67 -12.98 -2.92 -18.78
C ASP A 67 -14.03 -2.51 -17.76
N THR A 68 -15.08 -3.34 -17.67
CA THR A 68 -16.11 -3.24 -16.64
C THR A 68 -16.42 -4.65 -16.11
N TYR A 69 -16.29 -4.83 -14.79
CA TYR A 69 -16.68 -6.03 -14.08
C TYR A 69 -17.91 -5.69 -13.25
N SER A 70 -19.06 -6.24 -13.60
CA SER A 70 -20.32 -5.91 -12.94
C SER A 70 -21.42 -6.93 -13.28
N GLY A 71 -22.54 -6.82 -12.58
CA GLY A 71 -23.71 -7.64 -12.82
C GLY A 71 -23.45 -9.13 -12.55
N THR A 72 -24.30 -9.99 -13.09
CA THR A 72 -24.26 -11.45 -12.85
C THR A 72 -22.98 -12.13 -13.36
N SER A 73 -22.24 -11.48 -14.27
CA SER A 73 -20.97 -11.98 -14.82
C SER A 73 -19.72 -11.43 -14.10
N PHE A 74 -19.88 -10.78 -12.96
CA PHE A 74 -18.77 -10.20 -12.23
C PHE A 74 -17.64 -11.22 -12.01
N PHE A 75 -17.94 -12.37 -11.44
CA PHE A 75 -16.97 -13.41 -11.12
C PHE A 75 -16.42 -14.18 -12.32
N ASP A 76 -17.04 -14.09 -13.50
CA ASP A 76 -16.53 -14.71 -14.74
C ASP A 76 -15.18 -14.11 -15.17
N ASN A 77 -14.84 -12.92 -14.66
CA ASN A 77 -13.60 -12.21 -14.94
C ASN A 77 -12.44 -12.62 -14.05
N PHE A 78 -12.66 -13.55 -13.12
CA PHE A 78 -11.67 -13.92 -12.09
C PHE A 78 -11.36 -15.41 -12.14
N ASP A 79 -10.14 -15.75 -11.77
CA ASP A 79 -9.71 -17.08 -11.37
C ASP A 79 -9.73 -17.19 -9.85
N TYR A 80 -10.12 -18.36 -9.34
CA TYR A 80 -10.19 -18.64 -7.92
C TYR A 80 -8.90 -19.28 -7.44
N PHE A 81 -8.26 -18.69 -6.45
CA PHE A 81 -7.10 -19.25 -5.80
C PHE A 81 -7.54 -20.34 -4.81
N ASN A 82 -6.91 -21.52 -4.85
CA ASN A 82 -7.28 -22.68 -4.03
C ASN A 82 -6.07 -23.45 -3.49
N ASN A 83 -4.95 -22.75 -3.31
CA ASN A 83 -3.74 -23.28 -2.69
C ASN A 83 -3.61 -22.81 -1.23
N TYR A 84 -2.52 -23.25 -0.57
CA TYR A 84 -2.14 -22.72 0.74
C TYR A 84 -1.93 -21.22 0.63
N ASP A 85 -2.40 -20.50 1.66
CA ASP A 85 -2.23 -19.06 1.70
C ASP A 85 -0.76 -18.67 1.91
N PRO A 86 -0.18 -17.79 1.03
CA PRO A 86 1.22 -17.38 1.15
C PRO A 86 1.54 -16.58 2.41
N ALA A 87 0.53 -15.92 3.00
CA ALA A 87 0.65 -15.13 4.21
C ALA A 87 0.43 -15.94 5.51
N SER A 88 0.34 -17.28 5.37
CA SER A 88 0.14 -18.22 6.49
C SER A 88 -1.18 -18.03 7.24
N GLY A 89 -2.22 -17.64 6.53
CA GLY A 89 -3.56 -17.47 7.07
C GLY A 89 -4.19 -18.77 7.57
N PHE A 90 -5.02 -18.67 8.59
CA PHE A 90 -5.85 -19.76 9.08
C PHE A 90 -7.13 -19.86 8.21
N VAL A 91 -6.93 -20.08 6.94
CA VAL A 91 -7.93 -20.01 5.90
C VAL A 91 -7.83 -21.19 4.92
N HIS A 92 -8.98 -21.66 4.43
CA HIS A 92 -9.06 -22.52 3.26
C HIS A 92 -9.71 -21.74 2.11
N TYR A 93 -8.90 -21.26 1.19
CA TYR A 93 -9.43 -20.70 -0.05
C TYR A 93 -10.02 -21.80 -0.91
N VAL A 94 -11.25 -21.61 -1.34
CA VAL A 94 -12.01 -22.63 -2.05
C VAL A 94 -12.16 -22.32 -3.56
N PRO A 95 -12.22 -23.35 -4.44
CA PRO A 95 -12.45 -23.16 -5.86
C PRO A 95 -13.89 -22.68 -6.13
N ALA A 96 -14.12 -22.11 -7.31
CA ALA A 96 -15.40 -21.51 -7.71
C ALA A 96 -16.63 -22.37 -7.41
N ALA A 97 -16.62 -23.67 -7.78
CA ALA A 97 -17.75 -24.55 -7.54
C ALA A 97 -18.08 -24.73 -6.06
N THR A 98 -17.06 -24.74 -5.18
CA THR A 98 -17.26 -24.84 -3.74
C THR A 98 -17.74 -23.49 -3.19
N ALA A 99 -17.17 -22.37 -3.65
CA ALA A 99 -17.60 -21.03 -3.26
C ALA A 99 -19.09 -20.80 -3.60
N GLU A 100 -19.52 -21.22 -4.78
CA GLU A 100 -20.92 -21.16 -5.20
C GLU A 100 -21.82 -22.08 -4.33
N SER A 101 -21.43 -23.33 -4.11
CA SER A 101 -22.22 -24.29 -3.35
C SER A 101 -22.41 -23.90 -1.89
N LEU A 102 -21.40 -23.21 -1.29
CA LEU A 102 -21.43 -22.69 0.08
C LEU A 102 -21.95 -21.25 0.16
N ASN A 103 -22.38 -20.68 -0.97
CA ASN A 103 -22.83 -19.29 -1.08
C ASN A 103 -21.78 -18.27 -0.57
N LEU A 104 -20.50 -18.56 -0.81
CA LEU A 104 -19.38 -17.65 -0.47
C LEU A 104 -19.14 -16.61 -1.57
N THR A 105 -19.54 -16.91 -2.82
CA THR A 105 -19.59 -15.92 -3.90
C THR A 105 -20.93 -16.01 -4.63
N TYR A 106 -21.52 -14.85 -4.88
CA TYR A 106 -22.71 -14.70 -5.70
C TYR A 106 -22.79 -13.30 -6.28
N ALA A 107 -23.49 -13.17 -7.41
CA ALA A 107 -23.67 -11.89 -8.06
C ALA A 107 -25.09 -11.71 -8.56
N SER A 108 -25.58 -10.49 -8.51
CA SER A 108 -26.85 -10.02 -9.03
C SER A 108 -26.65 -9.00 -10.15
N SER A 109 -27.71 -8.40 -10.66
CA SER A 109 -27.60 -7.30 -11.63
C SER A 109 -26.96 -6.03 -11.03
N SER A 110 -26.92 -5.88 -9.72
CA SER A 110 -26.49 -4.66 -9.02
C SER A 110 -25.36 -4.83 -8.01
N SER A 111 -25.01 -6.07 -7.66
CA SER A 111 -23.92 -6.32 -6.70
C SER A 111 -23.29 -7.70 -6.88
N ALA A 112 -22.02 -7.79 -6.47
CA ALA A 112 -21.27 -9.02 -6.34
C ALA A 112 -20.75 -9.14 -4.90
N VAL A 113 -20.93 -10.31 -4.28
CA VAL A 113 -20.55 -10.58 -2.89
C VAL A 113 -19.52 -11.70 -2.83
N LEU A 114 -18.49 -11.48 -2.01
CA LEU A 114 -17.46 -12.45 -1.65
C LEU A 114 -17.35 -12.47 -0.13
N ARG A 115 -17.45 -13.63 0.51
CA ARG A 115 -17.56 -13.71 1.96
C ARG A 115 -16.84 -14.91 2.59
N VAL A 116 -16.63 -14.82 3.89
CA VAL A 116 -16.18 -15.92 4.75
C VAL A 116 -17.34 -16.84 5.08
N ASP A 117 -17.07 -18.12 5.24
CA ASP A 117 -18.04 -19.12 5.69
C ASP A 117 -18.45 -18.89 7.15
N THR A 118 -19.75 -19.01 7.41
CA THR A 118 -20.36 -18.91 8.74
C THR A 118 -21.01 -20.21 9.20
N SER A 119 -20.94 -21.28 8.42
CA SER A 119 -21.63 -22.55 8.69
C SER A 119 -20.73 -23.62 9.32
N VAL A 120 -19.42 -23.54 9.09
CA VAL A 120 -18.46 -24.54 9.57
C VAL A 120 -17.94 -24.16 10.95
N GLY A 121 -18.15 -25.01 11.92
CA GLY A 121 -17.65 -24.87 13.29
C GLY A 121 -16.82 -26.09 13.71
N PRO A 122 -16.30 -26.11 14.95
CA PRO A 122 -15.42 -27.18 15.45
C PRO A 122 -16.03 -28.59 15.44
N SER A 123 -17.34 -28.69 15.52
CA SER A 123 -18.07 -29.97 15.48
C SER A 123 -18.63 -30.32 14.10
N SER A 124 -18.38 -29.50 13.08
CA SER A 124 -18.82 -29.73 11.70
C SER A 124 -17.96 -30.79 10.99
N SER A 125 -18.40 -31.24 9.83
CA SER A 125 -17.59 -32.09 8.94
C SER A 125 -17.70 -31.55 7.51
N PRO A 126 -16.63 -30.94 6.98
CA PRO A 126 -15.32 -30.69 7.61
C PRO A 126 -15.42 -29.68 8.77
N ASP A 127 -14.51 -29.74 9.72
CA ASP A 127 -14.42 -28.79 10.83
C ASP A 127 -13.49 -27.61 10.50
N ALA A 128 -13.54 -26.56 11.34
CA ALA A 128 -12.70 -25.38 11.19
C ALA A 128 -11.34 -25.47 11.93
N SER A 129 -10.91 -26.68 12.35
CA SER A 129 -9.68 -26.85 13.13
C SER A 129 -8.40 -26.59 12.33
N THR A 130 -8.48 -26.61 10.99
CA THR A 130 -7.35 -26.39 10.08
C THR A 130 -7.49 -25.12 9.24
N GLY A 131 -8.51 -24.32 9.50
CA GLY A 131 -8.81 -23.06 8.80
C GLY A 131 -10.27 -22.95 8.38
N ARG A 132 -10.77 -21.73 8.25
CA ARG A 132 -12.14 -21.45 7.82
C ARG A 132 -12.21 -21.25 6.31
N PHE A 133 -13.30 -21.68 5.69
CA PHE A 133 -13.48 -21.44 4.25
C PHE A 133 -13.66 -19.96 3.94
N SER A 134 -12.95 -19.50 2.94
CA SER A 134 -12.99 -18.16 2.40
C SER A 134 -12.65 -18.17 0.92
N VAL A 135 -12.60 -17.00 0.32
CA VAL A 135 -12.37 -16.84 -1.11
C VAL A 135 -11.24 -15.85 -1.37
N ARG A 136 -10.37 -16.19 -2.33
CA ARG A 136 -9.41 -15.28 -2.97
C ARG A 136 -9.58 -15.41 -4.47
N VAL A 137 -9.83 -14.30 -5.14
CA VAL A 137 -9.98 -14.23 -6.60
C VAL A 137 -8.94 -13.30 -7.20
N SER A 138 -8.50 -13.62 -8.42
CA SER A 138 -7.53 -12.86 -9.19
C SER A 138 -8.10 -12.54 -10.56
N SER A 139 -8.07 -11.29 -11.01
CA SER A 139 -8.56 -10.96 -12.34
C SER A 139 -7.75 -11.68 -13.43
N LYS A 140 -8.44 -12.19 -14.45
CA LYS A 140 -7.82 -12.83 -15.62
C LYS A 140 -7.00 -11.85 -16.45
N LYS A 141 -7.38 -10.57 -16.42
CA LYS A 141 -6.64 -9.48 -17.06
C LYS A 141 -5.62 -8.89 -16.10
N GLN A 142 -4.47 -8.53 -16.66
CA GLN A 142 -3.37 -7.84 -15.99
C GLN A 142 -3.21 -6.43 -16.54
N TYR A 143 -2.72 -5.54 -15.70
CA TYR A 143 -2.56 -4.11 -15.98
C TYR A 143 -1.15 -3.65 -15.62
N ASN A 144 -0.65 -2.62 -16.31
CA ASN A 144 0.64 -1.99 -16.04
C ASN A 144 0.50 -0.50 -15.65
N ASN A 145 -0.70 0.04 -15.74
CA ASN A 145 -1.10 1.39 -15.36
C ASN A 145 -2.61 1.54 -15.57
N GLY A 146 -3.16 2.68 -15.20
CA GLY A 146 -4.55 3.02 -15.49
C GLY A 146 -5.20 3.83 -14.38
N LEU A 147 -6.47 4.11 -14.57
CA LEU A 147 -7.36 4.62 -13.56
C LEU A 147 -8.40 3.55 -13.23
N PHE A 148 -8.40 3.13 -11.98
CA PHE A 148 -9.27 2.08 -11.47
C PHE A 148 -10.33 2.71 -10.57
N LEU A 149 -11.58 2.38 -10.79
CA LEU A 149 -12.70 2.79 -9.95
C LEU A 149 -13.39 1.55 -9.42
N PHE A 150 -13.37 1.38 -8.11
CA PHE A 150 -13.98 0.28 -7.39
C PHE A 150 -15.17 0.80 -6.59
N GLU A 151 -16.38 0.45 -6.99
CA GLU A 151 -17.59 0.73 -6.21
C GLU A 151 -17.72 -0.33 -5.12
N VAL A 152 -17.40 0.06 -3.88
CA VAL A 152 -17.38 -0.81 -2.71
C VAL A 152 -18.54 -0.41 -1.80
N LYS A 153 -19.54 -1.30 -1.68
CA LYS A 153 -20.76 -1.06 -0.87
C LYS A 153 -20.57 -1.53 0.56
N HIS A 154 -19.77 -2.58 0.74
CA HIS A 154 -19.49 -3.15 2.06
C HIS A 154 -18.06 -3.70 2.09
N THR A 155 -17.34 -3.40 3.17
CA THR A 155 -16.01 -3.92 3.48
C THR A 155 -16.09 -4.97 4.57
N PRO A 156 -15.36 -6.11 4.47
CA PRO A 156 -15.33 -7.12 5.52
C PRO A 156 -14.68 -6.57 6.80
N TYR A 157 -15.23 -6.88 7.95
CA TYR A 157 -14.59 -6.61 9.23
C TYR A 157 -15.00 -7.64 10.28
N GLY A 158 -14.25 -7.75 11.34
CA GLY A 158 -14.48 -8.66 12.44
C GLY A 158 -13.17 -9.27 12.95
N CYS A 159 -13.17 -9.71 14.20
CA CYS A 159 -11.99 -10.30 14.82
C CYS A 159 -11.47 -11.49 14.03
N GLY A 160 -10.17 -11.49 13.79
CA GLY A 160 -9.49 -12.52 13.00
C GLY A 160 -9.55 -12.35 11.49
N THR A 161 -10.25 -11.32 10.94
CA THR A 161 -10.24 -11.07 9.50
C THR A 161 -9.03 -10.25 9.06
N TRP A 162 -8.55 -10.54 7.85
CA TRP A 162 -7.56 -9.75 7.10
C TRP A 162 -7.98 -9.67 5.64
N PRO A 163 -8.95 -8.82 5.32
CA PRO A 163 -9.43 -8.60 3.96
C PRO A 163 -8.53 -7.64 3.18
N ALA A 164 -8.40 -7.88 1.86
CA ALA A 164 -7.72 -6.96 0.96
C ALA A 164 -8.35 -6.89 -0.43
N LEU A 165 -8.35 -5.69 -1.01
CA LEU A 165 -8.51 -5.38 -2.43
C LEU A 165 -7.21 -4.73 -2.89
N TRP A 166 -6.47 -5.37 -3.78
CA TRP A 166 -5.10 -5.03 -4.10
C TRP A 166 -4.72 -5.42 -5.54
N LEU A 167 -3.54 -4.98 -5.98
CA LEU A 167 -2.99 -5.24 -7.30
C LEU A 167 -1.62 -5.88 -7.16
N VAL A 168 -1.41 -7.04 -7.79
CA VAL A 168 -0.12 -7.76 -7.78
C VAL A 168 0.00 -8.65 -9.00
N ASP A 169 1.23 -8.95 -9.44
CA ASP A 169 1.45 -10.04 -10.39
C ASP A 169 1.02 -11.37 -9.73
N PRO A 170 0.10 -12.12 -10.33
CA PRO A 170 -0.41 -13.36 -9.73
C PRO A 170 0.64 -14.48 -9.65
N ASN A 171 1.83 -14.31 -10.24
CA ASN A 171 2.96 -15.23 -10.09
C ASN A 171 3.67 -14.99 -8.74
N ASN A 172 3.24 -15.71 -7.71
CA ASN A 172 3.79 -15.59 -6.36
C ASN A 172 5.29 -15.95 -6.25
N ASP A 173 5.85 -16.73 -7.19
CA ASP A 173 7.26 -17.16 -7.15
C ASP A 173 8.25 -16.00 -7.34
N ILE A 174 7.79 -14.88 -7.89
CA ILE A 174 8.59 -13.70 -8.14
C ILE A 174 8.24 -12.51 -7.23
N TRP A 175 7.30 -12.68 -6.32
CA TRP A 175 6.89 -11.61 -5.41
C TRP A 175 8.08 -11.09 -4.56
N PRO A 176 8.28 -9.77 -4.37
CA PRO A 176 7.52 -8.64 -4.90
C PRO A 176 8.20 -7.98 -6.12
N ALA A 177 8.85 -8.74 -7.02
CA ALA A 177 9.64 -8.20 -8.13
C ALA A 177 8.85 -7.28 -9.09
N HIS A 178 7.53 -7.51 -9.21
CA HIS A 178 6.63 -6.69 -10.02
C HIS A 178 5.73 -5.78 -9.18
N GLY A 179 6.11 -5.56 -7.90
CA GLY A 179 5.40 -4.69 -6.97
C GLY A 179 4.02 -5.21 -6.53
N GLU A 180 3.55 -4.63 -5.43
CA GLU A 180 2.21 -4.84 -4.89
C GLU A 180 1.62 -3.50 -4.48
N ILE A 181 0.33 -3.28 -4.77
CA ILE A 181 -0.40 -2.05 -4.47
C ILE A 181 -1.64 -2.43 -3.67
N ASP A 182 -1.61 -2.23 -2.35
CA ASP A 182 -2.76 -2.44 -1.49
C ASP A 182 -3.64 -1.21 -1.53
N ILE A 183 -4.89 -1.40 -1.92
CA ILE A 183 -5.84 -0.32 -2.18
C ILE A 183 -6.80 -0.18 -1.00
N MET A 184 -7.35 -1.31 -0.56
CA MET A 184 -8.19 -1.38 0.62
C MET A 184 -7.78 -2.60 1.43
N GLU A 185 -7.15 -2.38 2.58
CA GLU A 185 -6.69 -3.41 3.51
C GLU A 185 -7.04 -3.02 4.94
N ALA A 186 -7.45 -3.99 5.73
CA ALA A 186 -7.64 -3.83 7.16
C ALA A 186 -7.45 -5.17 7.89
N VAL A 187 -7.28 -5.11 9.20
CA VAL A 187 -7.21 -6.30 10.04
C VAL A 187 -8.17 -6.18 11.23
N ASN A 188 -8.73 -7.30 11.63
CA ASN A 188 -9.61 -7.39 12.79
C ASN A 188 -10.79 -6.39 12.69
N LEU A 189 -10.94 -5.51 13.67
CA LEU A 189 -12.05 -4.54 13.75
C LEU A 189 -11.82 -3.28 12.90
N ALA A 190 -10.72 -3.22 12.15
CA ALA A 190 -10.35 -2.07 11.32
C ALA A 190 -10.26 -0.74 12.09
N ASP A 191 -9.71 -0.78 13.30
CA ASP A 191 -9.69 0.36 14.24
C ASP A 191 -8.93 1.58 13.67
N THR A 192 -7.98 1.38 12.75
CA THR A 192 -7.23 2.44 12.04
C THR A 192 -7.87 2.86 10.71
N GLY A 193 -8.90 2.14 10.27
CA GLY A 193 -9.54 2.32 8.97
C GLY A 193 -8.81 1.61 7.84
N ASN A 194 -8.93 2.16 6.62
CA ASN A 194 -8.27 1.62 5.44
C ASN A 194 -6.76 1.90 5.47
N MET A 195 -5.96 0.88 5.23
CA MET A 195 -4.52 0.96 4.97
C MET A 195 -4.27 0.86 3.46
N MET A 196 -3.44 1.76 2.94
CA MET A 196 -2.99 1.76 1.55
C MET A 196 -1.47 1.62 1.54
N THR A 197 -0.94 0.58 0.91
CA THR A 197 0.47 0.23 1.04
C THR A 197 1.08 -0.15 -0.30
N LEU A 198 2.37 0.11 -0.46
CA LEU A 198 3.16 -0.42 -1.57
C LEU A 198 4.25 -1.34 -1.04
N HIS A 199 4.42 -2.51 -1.68
CA HIS A 199 5.51 -3.42 -1.43
C HIS A 199 6.32 -3.64 -2.70
N THR A 200 7.65 -3.55 -2.59
CA THR A 200 8.57 -3.67 -3.73
C THR A 200 9.84 -4.44 -3.34
N THR A 201 10.67 -4.71 -4.31
CA THR A 201 12.10 -4.93 -4.11
C THR A 201 12.79 -3.61 -3.69
N GLY A 202 14.11 -3.58 -3.50
CA GLY A 202 14.86 -2.36 -3.14
C GLY A 202 14.70 -1.21 -4.15
N ASP A 203 15.23 -0.05 -3.79
CA ASP A 203 15.25 1.17 -4.60
C ASP A 203 13.88 1.85 -4.80
N CYS A 204 12.96 1.66 -3.87
CA CYS A 204 11.68 2.36 -3.82
C CYS A 204 11.38 2.81 -2.39
N THR A 205 11.32 4.13 -2.16
CA THR A 205 11.07 4.70 -0.84
C THR A 205 10.28 6.00 -0.91
N MET A 206 9.44 6.22 0.09
CA MET A 206 8.73 7.48 0.35
C MET A 206 9.38 8.29 1.47
N GLU A 207 10.54 7.85 1.98
CA GLU A 207 11.27 8.58 3.02
C GLU A 207 11.80 9.93 2.52
N SER A 208 11.44 10.99 3.23
CA SER A 208 11.79 12.37 2.87
C SER A 208 11.34 12.75 1.45
N VAL A 209 10.30 12.11 0.92
CA VAL A 209 9.62 12.48 -0.32
C VAL A 209 8.48 13.44 0.01
N LYS A 210 8.31 14.49 -0.81
CA LYS A 210 7.15 15.36 -0.70
C LYS A 210 5.92 14.63 -1.22
N ARG A 211 4.94 14.42 -0.36
CA ARG A 211 3.63 13.79 -0.67
C ARG A 211 2.51 14.80 -0.44
N LEU A 212 1.53 14.84 -1.34
CA LEU A 212 0.34 15.69 -1.22
C LEU A 212 -0.88 14.81 -0.98
N MET A 213 -1.16 14.50 0.29
CA MET A 213 -2.21 13.58 0.69
C MET A 213 -2.91 14.04 1.98
N THR A 214 -4.09 13.51 2.24
CA THR A 214 -4.87 13.74 3.46
C THR A 214 -4.70 12.63 4.50
N GLY A 215 -4.28 11.43 4.09
CA GLY A 215 -3.98 10.33 4.99
C GLY A 215 -2.67 10.53 5.75
N THR A 216 -2.44 9.69 6.73
CA THR A 216 -1.25 9.71 7.60
C THR A 216 -0.20 8.73 7.08
N ALA A 217 1.00 9.24 6.76
CA ALA A 217 2.10 8.36 6.36
C ALA A 217 2.57 7.53 7.55
N GLU A 218 2.73 6.23 7.33
CA GLU A 218 3.30 5.27 8.27
C GLU A 218 4.77 4.99 7.91
N GLN A 219 5.13 3.77 7.55
CA GLN A 219 6.49 3.46 7.09
C GLN A 219 6.79 4.08 5.73
N GLY A 220 8.04 4.49 5.50
CA GLY A 220 8.44 5.13 4.25
C GLY A 220 9.20 4.22 3.29
N ASP A 221 9.79 3.12 3.76
CA ASP A 221 10.53 2.18 2.90
C ASP A 221 9.59 1.11 2.36
N CYS A 222 9.45 1.06 1.02
CA CYS A 222 8.56 0.11 0.36
C CYS A 222 9.20 -1.29 0.18
N HIS A 223 10.50 -1.45 0.54
CA HIS A 223 11.24 -2.69 0.37
C HIS A 223 10.73 -3.78 1.33
N ASN A 224 10.30 -4.90 0.78
CA ASN A 224 9.69 -6.00 1.54
C ASN A 224 10.59 -6.65 2.61
N THR A 225 11.92 -6.46 2.53
CA THR A 225 12.86 -7.03 3.52
C THR A 225 13.15 -6.07 4.68
N THR A 226 12.56 -4.88 4.68
CA THR A 226 12.71 -3.88 5.75
C THR A 226 11.45 -3.81 6.61
N ASN A 227 11.60 -3.43 7.87
CA ASN A 227 10.51 -3.19 8.82
C ASN A 227 9.47 -4.35 8.88
N ASP A 228 9.93 -5.59 8.86
CA ASP A 228 9.10 -6.80 8.90
C ASP A 228 8.05 -6.85 7.77
N ASN A 229 8.43 -6.42 6.57
CA ASN A 229 7.55 -6.32 5.41
C ASN A 229 6.39 -5.32 5.58
N ALA A 230 6.59 -4.25 6.33
CA ALA A 230 5.54 -3.25 6.53
C ALA A 230 5.18 -2.46 5.26
N GLY A 231 6.07 -2.43 4.26
CA GLY A 231 5.90 -1.60 3.07
C GLY A 231 5.92 -0.10 3.37
N CYS A 232 5.62 0.72 2.39
CA CYS A 232 5.41 2.16 2.59
C CYS A 232 3.91 2.46 2.61
N GLY A 233 3.38 2.69 3.82
CA GLY A 233 1.95 2.74 4.12
C GLY A 233 1.36 4.13 4.29
N VAL A 234 0.03 4.21 4.19
CA VAL A 234 -0.80 5.36 4.54
C VAL A 234 -2.05 4.88 5.26
N ASP A 235 -2.27 5.35 6.47
CA ASP A 235 -3.51 5.16 7.20
C ASP A 235 -4.51 6.28 6.87
N SER A 236 -5.77 5.92 6.70
CA SER A 236 -6.81 6.86 6.26
C SER A 236 -7.84 7.25 7.32
N GLY A 237 -7.76 6.65 8.51
CA GLY A 237 -8.65 6.91 9.64
C GLY A 237 -9.90 6.02 9.68
N ALA A 238 -10.44 5.83 10.88
CA ALA A 238 -11.42 4.80 11.22
C ALA A 238 -12.73 4.82 10.42
N SER A 239 -13.14 5.96 9.85
CA SER A 239 -14.38 6.06 9.05
C SER A 239 -14.25 5.52 7.62
N THR A 240 -13.06 5.15 7.19
CA THR A 240 -12.79 4.76 5.80
C THR A 240 -12.95 3.26 5.55
N TYR A 241 -13.24 2.48 6.60
CA TYR A 241 -13.40 1.04 6.53
C TYR A 241 -14.34 0.53 7.64
N GLY A 242 -14.82 -0.72 7.50
CA GLY A 242 -15.59 -1.40 8.54
C GLY A 242 -16.94 -0.77 8.84
N THR A 243 -17.35 -0.82 10.10
CA THR A 243 -18.71 -0.48 10.55
C THR A 243 -19.18 0.91 10.06
N THR A 244 -18.36 1.94 10.21
CA THR A 244 -18.74 3.31 9.83
C THR A 244 -18.90 3.44 8.32
N TYR A 245 -17.90 2.99 7.57
CA TYR A 245 -17.96 3.00 6.11
C TYR A 245 -19.18 2.25 5.55
N ASN A 246 -19.46 1.07 6.11
CA ASN A 246 -20.60 0.25 5.69
C ASN A 246 -21.94 0.89 6.05
N SER A 247 -22.06 1.49 7.24
CA SER A 247 -23.29 2.19 7.67
C SER A 247 -23.60 3.44 6.86
N ASP A 248 -22.55 4.09 6.33
CA ASP A 248 -22.66 5.26 5.46
C ASP A 248 -22.94 4.88 3.98
N GLY A 249 -23.16 3.59 3.71
CA GLY A 249 -23.51 3.07 2.39
C GLY A 249 -22.33 2.86 1.44
N GLY A 250 -21.12 2.78 1.99
CA GLY A 250 -19.91 2.53 1.20
C GLY A 250 -19.48 3.72 0.36
N GLY A 251 -18.91 3.45 -0.81
CA GLY A 251 -18.44 4.51 -1.70
C GLY A 251 -17.65 4.01 -2.91
N THR A 252 -16.86 4.90 -3.48
CA THR A 252 -15.95 4.59 -4.59
C THR A 252 -14.51 4.78 -4.17
N MET A 253 -13.71 3.73 -4.28
CA MET A 253 -12.26 3.79 -4.18
C MET A 253 -11.68 3.99 -5.58
N ALA A 254 -10.87 5.04 -5.77
CA ALA A 254 -10.26 5.39 -7.04
C ALA A 254 -8.74 5.32 -6.93
N VAL A 255 -8.09 4.67 -7.90
CA VAL A 255 -6.63 4.54 -7.98
C VAL A 255 -6.15 5.03 -9.33
N GLU A 256 -5.39 6.09 -9.34
CA GLU A 256 -4.64 6.52 -10.52
C GLU A 256 -3.22 5.97 -10.42
N TRP A 257 -2.91 4.96 -11.21
CA TRP A 257 -1.58 4.37 -11.34
C TRP A 257 -0.96 4.79 -12.67
N ARG A 258 0.10 5.59 -12.58
CA ARG A 258 0.86 6.12 -13.73
C ARG A 258 2.34 6.23 -13.37
N ASN A 259 3.22 6.38 -14.36
CA ASN A 259 4.68 6.46 -14.10
C ASN A 259 5.07 7.60 -13.15
N ALA A 260 4.34 8.72 -13.16
CA ALA A 260 4.60 9.84 -12.25
C ALA A 260 4.25 9.56 -10.79
N GLY A 261 3.51 8.47 -10.50
CA GLY A 261 3.12 8.10 -9.13
C GLY A 261 1.82 7.31 -9.09
N ILE A 262 1.50 6.83 -7.89
CA ILE A 262 0.23 6.18 -7.58
C ILE A 262 -0.51 7.07 -6.60
N ARG A 263 -1.74 7.48 -6.96
CA ARG A 263 -2.61 8.30 -6.10
C ARG A 263 -3.93 7.60 -5.88
N MET A 264 -4.44 7.68 -4.66
CA MET A 264 -5.68 7.02 -4.27
C MET A 264 -6.64 8.02 -3.63
N TRP A 265 -7.92 7.91 -3.95
CA TRP A 265 -9.02 8.69 -3.37
C TRP A 265 -10.12 7.75 -2.93
N GLN A 266 -10.77 8.09 -1.84
CA GLN A 266 -11.95 7.39 -1.37
C GLN A 266 -13.10 8.40 -1.24
N PHE A 267 -14.15 8.17 -2.01
CA PHE A 267 -15.34 9.01 -2.03
C PHE A 267 -16.49 8.27 -1.35
N SER A 268 -17.15 8.90 -0.38
CA SER A 268 -18.39 8.34 0.18
C SER A 268 -19.49 8.29 -0.86
N SER A 269 -20.46 7.40 -0.69
CA SER A 269 -21.62 7.24 -1.61
C SER A 269 -22.34 8.55 -1.93
N ASP A 270 -22.39 9.48 -0.97
CA ASP A 270 -23.05 10.78 -1.11
C ASP A 270 -22.19 11.85 -1.82
N ASN A 271 -20.88 11.60 -1.99
CA ASN A 271 -19.92 12.59 -2.51
C ASN A 271 -19.08 12.08 -3.67
N ILE A 272 -19.61 11.17 -4.48
CA ILE A 272 -18.92 10.69 -5.68
C ILE A 272 -18.83 11.83 -6.70
N PRO A 273 -17.64 12.18 -7.23
CA PRO A 273 -17.47 13.20 -8.25
C PRO A 273 -18.38 12.97 -9.47
N ALA A 274 -18.97 14.06 -9.98
CA ALA A 274 -19.93 14.01 -11.08
C ALA A 274 -19.33 13.46 -12.39
N ASP A 275 -18.06 13.67 -12.62
CA ASP A 275 -17.31 13.13 -13.77
C ASP A 275 -17.18 11.60 -13.72
N ILE A 276 -17.01 11.01 -12.52
CA ILE A 276 -17.06 9.55 -12.31
C ILE A 276 -18.44 9.02 -12.69
N THR A 277 -19.48 9.67 -12.18
CA THR A 277 -20.87 9.27 -12.45
C THR A 277 -21.22 9.42 -13.93
N ALA A 278 -20.69 10.44 -14.59
CA ALA A 278 -20.85 10.67 -16.02
C ALA A 278 -20.01 9.72 -16.91
N GLY A 279 -19.11 8.92 -16.31
CA GLY A 279 -18.23 7.99 -17.04
C GLY A 279 -17.02 8.63 -17.73
N ASN A 280 -16.70 9.87 -17.37
CA ASN A 280 -15.56 10.64 -17.89
C ASN A 280 -14.65 11.12 -16.75
N PRO A 281 -14.05 10.21 -15.96
CA PRO A 281 -13.33 10.56 -14.74
C PRO A 281 -12.07 11.39 -15.04
N ASP A 282 -11.87 12.46 -14.24
CA ASP A 282 -10.73 13.36 -14.33
C ASP A 282 -10.09 13.56 -12.95
N PRO A 283 -9.08 12.76 -12.59
CA PRO A 283 -8.39 12.85 -11.30
C PRO A 283 -7.78 14.22 -11.01
N SER A 284 -7.55 15.06 -12.03
CA SER A 284 -7.01 16.41 -11.84
C SER A 284 -7.99 17.36 -11.14
N THR A 285 -9.28 17.00 -11.08
CA THR A 285 -10.35 17.81 -10.47
C THR A 285 -10.76 17.33 -9.06
N TRP A 286 -10.26 16.17 -8.60
CA TRP A 286 -10.72 15.54 -7.36
C TRP A 286 -10.06 16.08 -6.08
N GLY A 287 -9.18 17.07 -6.21
CA GLY A 287 -8.46 17.64 -5.08
C GLY A 287 -7.34 16.75 -4.55
N THR A 288 -7.00 16.96 -3.28
CA THR A 288 -5.90 16.22 -2.63
C THR A 288 -6.26 14.76 -2.47
N ALA A 289 -5.36 13.86 -2.89
CA ALA A 289 -5.53 12.43 -2.74
C ALA A 289 -5.53 12.00 -1.27
N LEU A 290 -6.14 10.86 -0.97
CA LEU A 290 -6.05 10.22 0.35
C LEU A 290 -4.66 9.64 0.58
N ALA A 291 -4.11 8.93 -0.44
CA ALA A 291 -2.72 8.50 -0.47
C ALA A 291 -2.03 8.96 -1.75
N ASP A 292 -0.75 9.30 -1.64
CA ASP A 292 0.08 9.80 -2.73
C ASP A 292 1.49 9.18 -2.63
N PHE A 293 1.88 8.44 -3.66
CA PHE A 293 3.16 7.76 -3.79
C PHE A 293 3.85 8.24 -5.07
N PRO A 294 4.55 9.38 -5.01
CA PRO A 294 5.21 9.97 -6.20
C PRO A 294 6.46 9.20 -6.61
N ASP A 295 6.83 9.32 -7.89
CA ASP A 295 7.99 8.65 -8.49
C ASP A 295 9.36 9.21 -8.05
N THR A 296 9.38 10.21 -7.20
CA THR A 296 10.60 10.98 -6.82
C THR A 296 11.78 10.10 -6.37
N LYS A 297 11.50 9.04 -5.59
CA LYS A 297 12.48 8.05 -5.14
C LYS A 297 12.01 6.60 -5.33
N CYS A 298 11.12 6.39 -6.28
CA CYS A 298 10.58 5.09 -6.61
C CYS A 298 10.17 5.10 -8.08
N ASP A 299 10.90 4.45 -8.95
CA ASP A 299 10.52 4.32 -10.36
C ASP A 299 9.27 3.43 -10.47
N ILE A 300 8.10 4.08 -10.45
CA ILE A 300 6.80 3.39 -10.47
C ILE A 300 6.67 2.50 -11.72
N GLY A 301 7.16 2.96 -12.87
CA GLY A 301 7.05 2.21 -14.12
C GLY A 301 7.87 0.93 -14.16
N THR A 302 8.94 0.84 -13.38
CA THR A 302 9.78 -0.37 -13.31
C THR A 302 9.38 -1.28 -12.17
N HIS A 303 8.93 -0.73 -11.04
CA HIS A 303 8.57 -1.54 -9.86
C HIS A 303 7.20 -2.19 -9.96
N PHE A 304 6.24 -1.58 -10.67
CA PHE A 304 4.85 -2.06 -10.70
C PHE A 304 4.45 -2.44 -12.12
N THR A 305 4.28 -3.74 -12.36
CA THR A 305 3.94 -4.29 -13.68
C THR A 305 3.09 -5.56 -13.56
N ASN A 306 2.37 -5.90 -14.64
CA ASN A 306 1.63 -7.16 -14.80
C ASN A 306 0.63 -7.46 -13.67
N ALA A 307 0.04 -6.45 -13.06
CA ALA A 307 -0.80 -6.65 -11.90
C ALA A 307 -2.22 -7.07 -12.25
N SER A 308 -2.70 -8.15 -11.64
CA SER A 308 -4.09 -8.54 -11.55
C SER A 308 -4.78 -7.84 -10.39
N ILE A 309 -6.08 -7.60 -10.48
CA ILE A 309 -6.92 -7.19 -9.37
C ILE A 309 -7.17 -8.41 -8.49
N ILE A 310 -6.75 -8.36 -7.24
CA ILE A 310 -6.97 -9.41 -6.25
C ILE A 310 -8.01 -8.94 -5.24
N VAL A 311 -8.92 -9.83 -4.88
CA VAL A 311 -9.84 -9.65 -3.76
C VAL A 311 -9.82 -10.90 -2.92
N ASN A 312 -9.58 -10.74 -1.62
CA ASN A 312 -9.61 -11.84 -0.68
C ASN A 312 -10.13 -11.42 0.69
N ILE A 313 -10.45 -12.41 1.50
CA ILE A 313 -10.58 -12.27 2.94
C ILE A 313 -9.72 -13.37 3.54
N ASP A 314 -8.53 -13.00 4.00
CA ASP A 314 -7.69 -13.87 4.79
C ASP A 314 -8.16 -13.88 6.25
N LEU A 315 -7.70 -14.86 7.00
CA LEU A 315 -8.04 -15.03 8.42
C LEU A 315 -6.76 -15.25 9.21
N CYS A 316 -6.54 -14.41 10.20
CA CYS A 316 -5.29 -14.37 10.97
C CYS A 316 -4.08 -14.03 10.09
N GLY A 317 -3.27 -15.00 9.68
CA GLY A 317 -2.08 -14.76 8.88
C GLY A 317 -1.01 -13.93 9.60
N THR A 318 0.07 -13.61 8.91
CA THR A 318 1.21 -12.90 9.52
C THR A 318 0.83 -11.55 10.11
N LEU A 319 0.04 -10.74 9.40
CA LEU A 319 -0.38 -9.42 9.88
C LEU A 319 -1.52 -9.51 10.89
N GLY A 320 -2.56 -10.29 10.59
CA GLY A 320 -3.72 -10.45 11.45
C GLY A 320 -3.37 -11.00 12.83
N GLU A 321 -2.51 -12.04 12.89
CA GLU A 321 -2.01 -12.62 14.12
C GLU A 321 -1.13 -11.62 14.91
N ALA A 322 -0.23 -10.90 14.24
CA ALA A 322 0.63 -9.89 14.88
C ALA A 322 -0.16 -8.73 15.49
N LYS A 323 -1.26 -8.33 14.87
CA LYS A 323 -2.11 -7.23 15.33
C LYS A 323 -3.21 -7.65 16.30
N TYR A 324 -3.55 -8.95 16.37
CA TYR A 324 -4.62 -9.48 17.21
C TYR A 324 -4.45 -9.13 18.71
N PRO A 325 -3.24 -9.28 19.32
CA PRO A 325 -3.03 -8.95 20.73
C PRO A 325 -3.24 -7.47 21.09
N SER A 326 -3.04 -6.56 20.13
CA SER A 326 -3.23 -5.12 20.32
C SER A 326 -4.64 -4.62 19.95
N SER A 327 -5.44 -5.47 19.29
CA SER A 327 -6.82 -5.15 18.92
C SER A 327 -7.79 -5.22 20.10
N SER A 328 -9.02 -4.75 19.91
CA SER A 328 -10.13 -4.89 20.85
C SER A 328 -10.80 -6.28 20.80
N CYS A 329 -10.23 -7.22 20.05
CA CYS A 329 -10.76 -8.58 19.90
C CYS A 329 -10.65 -9.42 21.19
N PRO A 330 -11.51 -10.42 21.38
CA PRO A 330 -11.49 -11.29 22.57
C PRO A 330 -10.15 -11.99 22.73
N LYS A 331 -9.56 -11.87 23.93
CA LYS A 331 -8.24 -12.45 24.28
C LYS A 331 -8.33 -13.55 25.34
N ASN A 332 -9.53 -13.86 25.81
CA ASN A 332 -9.76 -14.83 26.86
C ASN A 332 -10.86 -15.80 26.45
N CYS A 333 -10.61 -17.08 26.57
CA CYS A 333 -11.64 -18.09 26.53
C CYS A 333 -12.43 -18.06 27.86
N VAL A 334 -13.20 -16.99 28.08
CA VAL A 334 -14.07 -16.86 29.27
C VAL A 334 -15.50 -17.08 28.80
N GLY A 335 -16.10 -18.17 29.24
CA GLY A 335 -17.44 -18.58 28.89
C GLY A 335 -17.47 -19.93 28.17
N ASP A 336 -18.56 -20.27 27.52
CA ASP A 336 -18.82 -21.58 26.88
C ASP A 336 -17.93 -21.91 25.66
N TYR A 337 -16.85 -21.19 25.46
CA TYR A 337 -15.92 -21.43 24.37
C TYR A 337 -14.85 -22.42 24.77
N THR A 338 -14.84 -23.59 24.15
CA THR A 338 -13.73 -24.53 24.26
C THR A 338 -12.61 -24.08 23.34
N CYS A 339 -11.54 -23.49 23.90
CA CYS A 339 -10.34 -23.22 23.15
C CYS A 339 -9.75 -24.51 22.57
N VAL A 340 -9.59 -24.60 21.27
CA VAL A 340 -8.92 -25.72 20.63
C VAL A 340 -7.43 -25.59 20.94
N GLY A 341 -6.86 -26.54 21.74
CA GLY A 341 -5.42 -26.57 22.03
C GLY A 341 -5.00 -26.29 23.45
N GLY A 342 -5.89 -25.86 24.33
CA GLY A 342 -5.69 -25.89 25.82
C GLY A 342 -4.64 -24.97 26.41
N ASN A 343 -4.03 -24.03 25.65
CA ASN A 343 -3.07 -23.08 26.19
C ASN A 343 -3.18 -21.74 25.51
N SER A 344 -3.66 -20.79 26.30
CA SER A 344 -3.53 -19.34 26.11
C SER A 344 -4.47 -18.63 25.13
N PRO A 345 -5.13 -17.61 25.61
CA PRO A 345 -6.24 -16.89 24.97
C PRO A 345 -5.79 -15.75 24.05
N THR A 346 -4.61 -15.81 23.49
CA THR A 346 -4.07 -14.77 22.60
C THR A 346 -4.12 -15.16 21.13
N ASN A 347 -4.81 -16.25 20.81
CA ASN A 347 -4.67 -16.88 19.52
C ASN A 347 -5.85 -16.52 18.62
N CYS A 348 -5.56 -15.78 17.57
CA CYS A 348 -6.49 -15.45 16.50
C CYS A 348 -7.13 -16.72 15.90
N THR A 349 -6.35 -17.77 15.68
CA THR A 349 -6.82 -19.02 15.08
C THR A 349 -7.90 -19.74 15.90
N ASP A 350 -7.78 -19.74 17.23
CA ASP A 350 -8.80 -20.30 18.12
C ASP A 350 -10.12 -19.53 18.03
N TYR A 351 -10.04 -18.20 17.90
CA TYR A 351 -11.23 -17.39 17.73
C TYR A 351 -11.91 -17.70 16.39
N VAL A 352 -11.14 -17.73 15.31
CA VAL A 352 -11.66 -18.02 13.97
C VAL A 352 -12.29 -19.42 13.89
N ALA A 353 -11.67 -20.44 14.51
CA ALA A 353 -12.17 -21.80 14.51
C ALA A 353 -13.53 -21.93 15.22
N ASN A 354 -13.70 -21.24 16.37
CA ASN A 354 -14.78 -21.52 17.30
C ASN A 354 -15.99 -20.58 17.19
N ASN A 355 -15.89 -19.46 16.45
CA ASN A 355 -16.94 -18.44 16.39
C ASN A 355 -17.48 -18.20 14.96
N PRO A 356 -18.12 -19.18 14.30
CA PRO A 356 -18.60 -19.04 12.93
C PRO A 356 -19.60 -17.88 12.77
N ASP A 357 -20.47 -17.66 13.74
CA ASP A 357 -21.50 -16.62 13.69
C ASP A 357 -20.96 -15.18 13.70
N ASP A 358 -19.70 -14.99 14.13
CA ASP A 358 -19.07 -13.68 14.20
C ASP A 358 -18.54 -13.21 12.84
N PHE A 359 -18.53 -14.07 11.81
CA PHE A 359 -18.09 -13.75 10.45
C PHE A 359 -19.21 -13.32 9.50
N LYS A 360 -20.41 -13.04 10.02
CA LYS A 360 -21.55 -12.59 9.18
C LYS A 360 -21.29 -11.25 8.48
N ASP A 361 -20.48 -10.38 9.08
CA ASP A 361 -20.08 -9.08 8.50
C ASP A 361 -18.71 -9.15 7.78
N ALA A 362 -18.10 -10.35 7.71
CA ALA A 362 -16.86 -10.59 6.99
C ALA A 362 -17.15 -10.86 5.50
N TYR A 363 -17.61 -9.84 4.78
CA TYR A 363 -17.87 -9.94 3.33
C TYR A 363 -17.57 -8.62 2.61
N TRP A 364 -17.11 -8.77 1.37
CA TRP A 364 -17.10 -7.70 0.38
C TRP A 364 -18.44 -7.65 -0.35
N GLU A 365 -18.97 -6.45 -0.56
CA GLU A 365 -20.02 -6.21 -1.56
C GLU A 365 -19.59 -5.11 -2.50
N PHE A 366 -19.56 -5.43 -3.78
CA PHE A 366 -19.16 -4.53 -4.86
C PHE A 366 -20.34 -4.21 -5.78
N GLY A 367 -20.40 -2.98 -6.29
CA GLY A 367 -21.28 -2.61 -7.39
C GLY A 367 -20.62 -2.93 -8.73
N SER A 368 -19.50 -2.27 -9.02
CA SER A 368 -18.75 -2.46 -10.26
C SER A 368 -17.28 -2.13 -10.08
N PHE A 369 -16.42 -2.77 -10.90
CA PHE A 369 -15.05 -2.32 -11.15
C PHE A 369 -14.98 -1.75 -12.58
N LYS A 370 -14.45 -0.56 -12.72
CA LYS A 370 -14.26 0.10 -14.01
C LYS A 370 -12.80 0.48 -14.16
N ILE A 371 -12.19 0.05 -15.25
CA ILE A 371 -10.78 0.30 -15.53
C ILE A 371 -10.68 1.16 -16.79
N TYR A 372 -9.98 2.28 -16.63
CA TYR A 372 -9.74 3.24 -17.69
C TYR A 372 -8.25 3.28 -18.01
N GLN A 373 -7.94 3.49 -19.28
CA GLN A 373 -6.56 3.68 -19.72
C GLN A 373 -6.44 4.93 -20.56
N THR A 374 -5.24 5.49 -20.62
CA THR A 374 -4.93 6.60 -21.52
C THR A 374 -4.94 6.12 -22.97
N SER A 375 -5.49 6.93 -23.85
CA SER A 375 -5.54 6.67 -25.31
C SER A 375 -4.17 6.86 -25.96
#